data_787a40c88cce974929f9df234a42cd17
#
_entry.id   787a40c88cce974929f9df234a42cd17
#
_cell.length_a   1.000
_cell.length_b   1.000
_cell.length_c   1.000
_cell.angle_alpha   90.00
_cell.angle_beta   90.00
_cell.angle_gamma   90.00
#
_symmetry.space_group_name_H-M   'P 1'
#
loop_
_entity.id
_entity.type
_entity.pdbx_description
1 polymer ?
#
loop_
_entity_poly.entity_id
_entity_poly.type
_entity_poly.pdbx_seq_one_letter_code
_entity_poly.pdbx_strand_id
1 'polypeptide(L)'
;MKFKVSILLLFVFFLFFANATETKAMNTGFSVEELSREEKDNFLSNTSISLLQTMPTRKSIQCFDVNDKEMIAIGQENIFKKQICVYSASGDFLYGYEFNSHGSFAVEWDEDFLNIYFSRGNFIVSVNKGGEVSDIKKVADTTANNSYINDLLYSTSKVRGDKEYILQNNIGSFLDFFASSYSQLVVKDSNGETNIVYDVNSTMLFYMITKTVITIFFVSTVIIFIMQKARKAKKPAND
;
A
#
# COMPACT_ATOMS: atom_id res chain seq x y z
N MET A 1 -49.18 -30.61 -19.30
CA MET A 1 -47.79 -30.43 -19.76
C MET A 1 -47.36 -28.94 -19.85
N LYS A 2 -48.23 -28.04 -20.29
CA LYS A 2 -47.94 -26.60 -20.44
C LYS A 2 -47.54 -25.84 -19.15
N PHE A 3 -48.13 -26.22 -17.99
CA PHE A 3 -47.89 -25.57 -16.70
C PHE A 3 -46.49 -25.86 -16.15
N LYS A 4 -45.94 -27.06 -16.34
CA LYS A 4 -44.58 -27.42 -15.89
C LYS A 4 -43.47 -26.70 -16.68
N VAL A 5 -43.70 -26.40 -17.96
CA VAL A 5 -42.77 -25.66 -18.81
C VAL A 5 -42.71 -24.21 -18.42
N SER A 6 -43.83 -23.56 -18.05
CA SER A 6 -43.87 -22.18 -17.58
C SER A 6 -43.11 -21.99 -16.26
N ILE A 7 -43.19 -22.93 -15.31
CA ILE A 7 -42.47 -22.85 -14.04
C ILE A 7 -40.97 -23.01 -14.27
N LEU A 8 -40.56 -23.90 -15.16
CA LEU A 8 -39.14 -24.12 -15.50
C LEU A 8 -38.55 -22.86 -16.17
N LEU A 9 -39.29 -22.22 -17.07
CA LEU A 9 -38.89 -20.98 -17.72
C LEU A 9 -38.76 -19.81 -16.72
N LEU A 10 -39.68 -19.72 -15.75
CA LEU A 10 -39.62 -18.72 -14.69
C LEU A 10 -38.40 -18.93 -13.77
N PHE A 11 -38.09 -20.19 -13.45
CA PHE A 11 -36.92 -20.51 -12.62
C PHE A 11 -35.58 -20.24 -13.34
N VAL A 12 -35.50 -20.54 -14.63
CA VAL A 12 -34.32 -20.19 -15.46
C VAL A 12 -34.19 -18.66 -15.57
N PHE A 13 -35.29 -17.92 -15.75
CA PHE A 13 -35.27 -16.47 -15.76
C PHE A 13 -34.77 -15.87 -14.44
N PHE A 14 -35.21 -16.40 -13.29
CA PHE A 14 -34.70 -16.00 -11.97
C PHE A 14 -33.21 -16.28 -11.76
N LEU A 15 -32.69 -17.39 -12.30
CA LEU A 15 -31.26 -17.71 -12.23
C LEU A 15 -30.39 -16.74 -13.05
N PHE A 16 -30.90 -16.19 -14.14
CA PHE A 16 -30.20 -15.15 -14.91
C PHE A 16 -30.13 -13.80 -14.20
N PHE A 17 -31.12 -13.44 -13.37
CA PHE A 17 -31.09 -12.20 -12.61
C PHE A 17 -30.34 -12.30 -11.27
N ALA A 18 -30.13 -13.50 -10.75
CA ALA A 18 -29.40 -13.71 -9.50
C ALA A 18 -27.87 -13.46 -9.62
N ASN A 19 -27.35 -13.29 -10.83
CA ASN A 19 -25.93 -12.98 -11.10
C ASN A 19 -25.70 -11.57 -11.66
N ALA A 20 -26.64 -10.66 -11.48
CA ALA A 20 -26.35 -9.25 -11.72
C ALA A 20 -25.39 -8.77 -10.62
N THR A 21 -24.09 -8.93 -10.85
CA THR A 21 -23.07 -8.22 -10.07
C THR A 21 -23.34 -6.73 -10.26
N GLU A 22 -23.75 -6.05 -9.20
CA GLU A 22 -23.81 -4.60 -9.19
C GLU A 22 -22.40 -4.09 -9.47
N THR A 23 -22.16 -3.63 -10.69
CA THR A 23 -20.94 -2.89 -11.01
C THR A 23 -21.10 -1.50 -10.41
N LYS A 24 -20.68 -1.33 -9.17
CA LYS A 24 -20.61 -0.03 -8.54
C LYS A 24 -19.54 0.79 -9.25
N ALA A 25 -19.89 2.02 -9.63
CA ALA A 25 -18.91 2.96 -10.16
C ALA A 25 -17.89 3.29 -9.06
N MET A 26 -16.60 3.23 -9.38
CA MET A 26 -15.52 3.62 -8.47
C MET A 26 -15.71 5.07 -7.99
N ASN A 27 -15.78 5.27 -6.69
CA ASN A 27 -15.77 6.59 -6.06
C ASN A 27 -14.34 6.86 -5.54
N THR A 28 -13.78 7.99 -5.95
CA THR A 28 -12.40 8.38 -5.60
C THR A 28 -12.28 9.89 -5.66
N GLY A 29 -11.32 10.46 -4.92
CA GLY A 29 -10.96 11.87 -5.01
C GLY A 29 -10.27 12.27 -6.31
N PHE A 30 -9.91 11.29 -7.17
CA PHE A 30 -9.30 11.57 -8.46
C PHE A 30 -10.30 11.90 -9.56
N SER A 31 -9.90 12.81 -10.46
CA SER A 31 -10.47 12.87 -11.80
C SER A 31 -9.89 11.73 -12.63
N VAL A 32 -10.74 10.84 -13.13
CA VAL A 32 -10.33 9.61 -13.80
C VAL A 32 -10.83 9.55 -15.23
N GLU A 33 -10.13 8.79 -16.06
CA GLU A 33 -10.44 8.49 -17.46
C GLU A 33 -10.73 7.00 -17.62
N GLU A 34 -11.65 6.69 -18.54
CA GLU A 34 -11.91 5.29 -18.90
C GLU A 34 -10.74 4.70 -19.67
N LEU A 35 -10.40 3.47 -19.37
CA LEU A 35 -9.43 2.69 -20.11
C LEU A 35 -10.12 1.84 -21.17
N SER A 36 -9.47 1.68 -22.32
CA SER A 36 -9.84 0.67 -23.30
C SER A 36 -9.71 -0.74 -22.69
N ARG A 37 -10.41 -1.72 -23.27
CA ARG A 37 -10.31 -3.11 -22.82
C ARG A 37 -8.87 -3.64 -22.91
N GLU A 38 -8.17 -3.29 -23.98
CA GLU A 38 -6.78 -3.71 -24.19
C GLU A 38 -5.84 -3.17 -23.10
N GLU A 39 -6.02 -1.90 -22.69
CA GLU A 39 -5.24 -1.31 -21.60
C GLU A 39 -5.53 -1.98 -20.25
N LYS A 40 -6.81 -2.29 -19.96
CA LYS A 40 -7.21 -3.03 -18.75
C LYS A 40 -6.58 -4.42 -18.73
N ASP A 41 -6.68 -5.18 -19.83
CA ASP A 41 -6.12 -6.53 -19.95
C ASP A 41 -4.59 -6.51 -19.83
N ASN A 42 -3.92 -5.52 -20.42
CA ASN A 42 -2.47 -5.34 -20.30
C ASN A 42 -2.04 -5.00 -18.86
N PHE A 43 -2.78 -4.12 -18.19
CA PHE A 43 -2.52 -3.82 -16.79
C PHE A 43 -2.64 -5.08 -15.90
N LEU A 44 -3.74 -5.81 -16.03
CA LEU A 44 -4.00 -7.03 -15.24
C LEU A 44 -2.98 -8.15 -15.48
N SER A 45 -2.49 -8.27 -16.71
CA SER A 45 -1.45 -9.26 -17.04
C SER A 45 -0.11 -8.97 -16.37
N ASN A 46 0.19 -7.70 -16.11
CA ASN A 46 1.44 -7.24 -15.50
C ASN A 46 1.33 -7.02 -13.99
N THR A 47 0.10 -6.83 -13.48
CA THR A 47 -0.16 -6.52 -12.06
C THR A 47 -1.16 -7.52 -11.51
N SER A 48 -0.70 -8.72 -11.15
CA SER A 48 -1.57 -9.71 -10.52
C SER A 48 -1.81 -9.33 -9.07
N ILE A 49 -3.08 -9.05 -8.71
CA ILE A 49 -3.49 -8.84 -7.33
C ILE A 49 -3.98 -10.18 -6.79
N SER A 50 -3.41 -10.63 -5.67
CA SER A 50 -3.79 -11.87 -5.00
C SER A 50 -4.19 -11.64 -3.56
N LEU A 51 -5.19 -12.38 -3.10
CA LEU A 51 -5.70 -12.30 -1.73
C LEU A 51 -4.74 -12.97 -0.74
N LEU A 52 -4.46 -12.28 0.38
CA LEU A 52 -3.76 -12.82 1.53
C LEU A 52 -4.78 -13.18 2.62
N GLN A 53 -4.90 -14.47 2.92
CA GLN A 53 -5.78 -14.98 3.98
C GLN A 53 -5.06 -15.13 5.32
N THR A 54 -3.74 -15.14 5.31
CA THR A 54 -2.90 -15.26 6.52
C THR A 54 -2.07 -14.00 6.68
N MET A 55 -1.90 -13.56 7.91
CA MET A 55 -1.13 -12.37 8.22
C MET A 55 0.33 -12.55 7.78
N PRO A 56 0.84 -11.71 6.86
CA PRO A 56 2.25 -11.71 6.51
C PRO A 56 3.09 -11.11 7.65
N THR A 57 4.40 -11.22 7.53
CA THR A 57 5.32 -10.49 8.44
C THR A 57 5.07 -8.99 8.32
N ARG A 58 4.76 -8.34 9.43
CA ARG A 58 4.58 -6.89 9.49
C ARG A 58 5.85 -6.15 9.06
N LYS A 59 5.68 -5.11 8.25
CA LYS A 59 6.74 -4.24 7.72
C LYS A 59 6.42 -2.79 8.04
N SER A 60 7.37 -1.90 7.80
CA SER A 60 7.14 -0.46 7.92
C SER A 60 6.02 0.02 6.99
N ILE A 61 5.28 1.00 7.45
CA ILE A 61 4.10 1.55 6.79
C ILE A 61 4.54 2.53 5.70
N GLN A 62 4.06 2.35 4.48
CA GLN A 62 4.27 3.25 3.35
C GLN A 62 3.09 4.23 3.17
N CYS A 63 1.88 3.70 3.30
CA CYS A 63 0.63 4.46 3.21
C CYS A 63 -0.44 3.76 4.05
N PHE A 64 -1.50 4.47 4.37
CA PHE A 64 -2.65 3.89 5.07
C PHE A 64 -3.92 4.65 4.74
N ASP A 65 -5.04 3.98 4.96
CA ASP A 65 -6.36 4.62 5.01
C ASP A 65 -7.29 3.91 6.00
N VAL A 66 -8.30 4.62 6.46
CA VAL A 66 -9.29 4.13 7.42
C VAL A 66 -10.68 4.43 6.90
N ASN A 67 -11.56 3.43 6.90
CA ASN A 67 -12.95 3.62 6.50
C ASN A 67 -13.87 3.95 7.68
N ASP A 68 -15.15 4.23 7.37
CA ASP A 68 -16.16 4.57 8.38
C ASP A 68 -16.51 3.40 9.32
N LYS A 69 -16.12 2.17 9.00
CA LYS A 69 -16.24 0.98 9.86
C LYS A 69 -14.98 0.75 10.71
N GLU A 70 -14.07 1.73 10.76
CA GLU A 70 -12.78 1.68 11.44
C GLU A 70 -11.86 0.53 10.96
N MET A 71 -12.09 0.00 9.76
CA MET A 71 -11.14 -0.91 9.14
C MET A 71 -9.94 -0.12 8.61
N ILE A 72 -8.75 -0.59 8.92
CA ILE A 72 -7.48 0.08 8.64
C ILE A 72 -6.76 -0.68 7.53
N ALA A 73 -6.57 -0.05 6.39
CA ALA A 73 -5.72 -0.58 5.30
C ALA A 73 -4.31 -0.01 5.45
N ILE A 74 -3.31 -0.88 5.58
CA ILE A 74 -1.90 -0.52 5.71
C ILE A 74 -1.14 -1.05 4.50
N GLY A 75 -0.58 -0.13 3.71
CA GLY A 75 0.33 -0.45 2.63
C GLY A 75 1.76 -0.64 3.14
N GLN A 76 2.38 -1.75 2.79
CA GLN A 76 3.75 -2.10 3.16
C GLN A 76 4.52 -2.66 1.97
N GLU A 77 5.85 -2.53 2.01
CA GLU A 77 6.71 -3.00 0.95
C GLU A 77 7.54 -4.20 1.41
N ASN A 78 7.48 -5.27 0.65
CA ASN A 78 8.41 -6.38 0.76
C ASN A 78 9.44 -6.27 -0.38
N ILE A 79 10.59 -6.96 -0.28
CA ILE A 79 11.71 -6.89 -1.23
C ILE A 79 11.26 -7.10 -2.68
N PHE A 80 10.27 -7.97 -2.91
CA PHE A 80 9.82 -8.37 -4.26
C PHE A 80 8.38 -8.02 -4.58
N LYS A 81 7.58 -7.61 -3.56
CA LYS A 81 6.15 -7.42 -3.70
C LYS A 81 5.64 -6.29 -2.81
N LYS A 82 4.57 -5.67 -3.25
CA LYS A 82 3.80 -4.74 -2.43
C LYS A 82 2.68 -5.52 -1.75
N GLN A 83 2.33 -5.10 -0.55
CA GLN A 83 1.26 -5.72 0.23
C GLN A 83 0.39 -4.64 0.85
N ILE A 84 -0.89 -4.90 0.90
CA ILE A 84 -1.84 -4.12 1.69
C ILE A 84 -2.48 -5.09 2.67
N CYS A 85 -2.40 -4.77 3.96
CA CYS A 85 -3.00 -5.56 5.02
C CYS A 85 -4.14 -4.77 5.65
N VAL A 86 -5.30 -5.39 5.76
CA VAL A 86 -6.48 -4.80 6.39
C VAL A 86 -6.61 -5.33 7.80
N TYR A 87 -6.74 -4.41 8.74
CA TYR A 87 -6.86 -4.67 10.17
C TYR A 87 -8.20 -4.15 10.70
N SER A 88 -8.64 -4.74 11.81
CA SER A 88 -9.74 -4.19 12.63
C SER A 88 -9.28 -2.94 13.39
N ALA A 89 -10.21 -2.26 14.03
CA ALA A 89 -9.92 -1.14 14.94
C ALA A 89 -9.00 -1.55 16.12
N SER A 90 -9.00 -2.83 16.51
CA SER A 90 -8.13 -3.40 17.56
C SER A 90 -6.74 -3.80 17.07
N GLY A 91 -6.48 -3.70 15.75
CA GLY A 91 -5.20 -4.11 15.15
C GLY A 91 -5.10 -5.61 14.81
N ASP A 92 -6.24 -6.33 14.79
CA ASP A 92 -6.30 -7.72 14.35
C ASP A 92 -6.32 -7.79 12.83
N PHE A 93 -5.49 -8.65 12.25
CA PHE A 93 -5.47 -8.86 10.81
C PHE A 93 -6.76 -9.51 10.33
N LEU A 94 -7.37 -8.94 9.30
CA LEU A 94 -8.61 -9.44 8.70
C LEU A 94 -8.34 -10.16 7.37
N TYR A 95 -7.67 -9.49 6.46
CA TYR A 95 -7.26 -9.99 5.14
C TYR A 95 -6.25 -9.01 4.52
N GLY A 96 -5.75 -9.33 3.35
CA GLY A 96 -4.86 -8.41 2.64
C GLY A 96 -4.75 -8.74 1.17
N TYR A 97 -3.94 -7.95 0.48
CA TYR A 97 -3.64 -8.11 -0.94
C TYR A 97 -2.14 -8.08 -1.16
N GLU A 98 -1.67 -8.89 -2.09
CA GLU A 98 -0.30 -8.90 -2.56
C GLU A 98 -0.28 -8.67 -4.07
N PHE A 99 0.62 -7.82 -4.54
CA PHE A 99 0.75 -7.51 -5.96
C PHE A 99 2.16 -7.08 -6.33
N ASN A 100 2.47 -7.21 -7.62
CA ASN A 100 3.71 -6.70 -8.19
C ASN A 100 3.48 -5.26 -8.67
N SER A 101 4.34 -4.34 -8.25
CA SER A 101 4.33 -2.98 -8.77
C SER A 101 5.73 -2.37 -8.68
N HIS A 102 6.08 -1.61 -9.69
CA HIS A 102 7.23 -0.73 -9.66
C HIS A 102 6.77 0.70 -9.33
N GLY A 103 7.41 1.32 -8.37
CA GLY A 103 7.05 2.67 -7.91
C GLY A 103 6.20 2.67 -6.63
N SER A 104 5.83 3.86 -6.20
CA SER A 104 4.99 4.05 -5.02
C SER A 104 3.55 3.67 -5.31
N PHE A 105 2.81 3.38 -4.26
CA PHE A 105 1.38 3.14 -4.32
C PHE A 105 0.72 3.78 -3.10
N ALA A 106 -0.58 4.06 -3.22
CA ALA A 106 -1.39 4.55 -2.12
C ALA A 106 -2.71 3.79 -2.05
N VAL A 107 -3.42 3.94 -0.96
CA VAL A 107 -4.70 3.28 -0.71
C VAL A 107 -5.74 4.30 -0.30
N GLU A 108 -6.97 4.06 -0.73
CA GLU A 108 -8.15 4.87 -0.43
C GLU A 108 -9.36 3.95 -0.30
N TRP A 109 -10.15 4.09 0.76
CA TRP A 109 -11.39 3.36 0.91
C TRP A 109 -12.53 3.99 0.10
N ASP A 110 -13.28 3.17 -0.60
CA ASP A 110 -14.56 3.47 -1.21
C ASP A 110 -15.60 2.51 -0.63
N GLU A 111 -16.19 2.87 0.52
CA GLU A 111 -17.09 2.02 1.30
C GLU A 111 -16.46 0.66 1.66
N ASP A 112 -16.86 -0.43 0.99
CA ASP A 112 -16.35 -1.78 1.19
C ASP A 112 -15.28 -2.20 0.15
N PHE A 113 -14.98 -1.32 -0.81
CA PHE A 113 -13.93 -1.50 -1.79
C PHE A 113 -12.67 -0.74 -1.37
N LEU A 114 -11.53 -1.28 -1.75
CA LEU A 114 -10.25 -0.61 -1.57
C LEU A 114 -9.72 -0.18 -2.93
N ASN A 115 -9.58 1.12 -3.11
CA ASN A 115 -8.93 1.71 -4.27
C ASN A 115 -7.42 1.72 -4.04
N ILE A 116 -6.67 1.15 -4.98
CA ILE A 116 -5.20 1.09 -4.96
C ILE A 116 -4.70 1.99 -6.09
N TYR A 117 -4.04 3.07 -5.75
CA TYR A 117 -3.37 3.95 -6.70
C TYR A 117 -1.95 3.45 -6.99
N PHE A 118 -1.60 3.34 -8.26
CA PHE A 118 -0.28 2.97 -8.75
C PHE A 118 0.38 4.19 -9.41
N SER A 119 1.44 4.73 -8.79
CA SER A 119 2.12 5.94 -9.29
C SER A 119 2.77 5.71 -10.66
N ARG A 120 3.24 4.50 -10.93
CA ARG A 120 3.77 4.17 -12.25
C ARG A 120 2.64 3.82 -13.19
N GLY A 121 2.40 4.68 -14.15
CA GLY A 121 1.33 4.54 -15.14
C GLY A 121 0.04 5.29 -14.78
N ASN A 122 -0.05 5.87 -13.56
CA ASN A 122 -1.21 6.62 -13.08
C ASN A 122 -2.52 5.84 -13.17
N PHE A 123 -2.52 4.61 -12.65
CA PHE A 123 -3.72 3.77 -12.58
C PHE A 123 -4.30 3.77 -11.17
N ILE A 124 -5.62 3.67 -11.08
CA ILE A 124 -6.35 3.36 -9.86
C ILE A 124 -7.20 2.12 -10.09
N VAL A 125 -7.15 1.20 -9.14
CA VAL A 125 -7.79 -0.11 -9.21
C VAL A 125 -8.67 -0.30 -8.00
N SER A 126 -9.95 -0.57 -8.20
CA SER A 126 -10.88 -0.92 -7.13
C SER A 126 -10.92 -2.42 -6.91
N VAL A 127 -10.71 -2.85 -5.68
CA VAL A 127 -10.65 -4.27 -5.29
C VAL A 127 -11.66 -4.55 -4.19
N ASN A 128 -12.44 -5.61 -4.33
CA ASN A 128 -13.35 -6.06 -3.30
C ASN A 128 -12.62 -6.90 -2.22
N LYS A 129 -13.30 -7.18 -1.11
CA LYS A 129 -12.76 -8.00 -0.01
C LYS A 129 -12.28 -9.39 -0.44
N GLY A 130 -12.82 -9.93 -1.53
CA GLY A 130 -12.41 -11.23 -2.10
C GLY A 130 -11.13 -11.17 -2.92
N GLY A 131 -10.57 -9.98 -3.16
CA GLY A 131 -9.40 -9.78 -4.02
C GLY A 131 -9.73 -9.66 -5.50
N GLU A 132 -11.01 -9.56 -5.85
CA GLU A 132 -11.45 -9.39 -7.23
C GLU A 132 -11.38 -7.91 -7.61
N VAL A 133 -10.80 -7.64 -8.77
CA VAL A 133 -10.77 -6.30 -9.36
C VAL A 133 -12.14 -5.97 -9.92
N SER A 134 -12.78 -4.92 -9.39
CA SER A 134 -14.10 -4.46 -9.83
C SER A 134 -14.01 -3.44 -10.95
N ASP A 135 -13.01 -2.55 -10.90
CA ASP A 135 -12.79 -1.52 -11.93
C ASP A 135 -11.32 -1.08 -11.98
N ILE A 136 -10.92 -0.57 -13.14
CA ILE A 136 -9.60 0.03 -13.38
C ILE A 136 -9.80 1.30 -14.18
N LYS A 137 -9.25 2.41 -13.68
CA LYS A 137 -9.29 3.71 -14.33
C LYS A 137 -7.87 4.27 -14.47
N LYS A 138 -7.69 5.18 -15.39
CA LYS A 138 -6.50 6.02 -15.48
C LYS A 138 -6.73 7.31 -14.73
N VAL A 139 -5.78 7.71 -13.92
CA VAL A 139 -5.81 9.02 -13.26
C VAL A 139 -5.38 10.08 -14.25
N ALA A 140 -6.24 11.09 -14.48
CA ALA A 140 -5.95 12.17 -15.41
C ALA A 140 -4.77 13.03 -14.93
N ASP A 141 -3.92 13.48 -15.84
CA ASP A 141 -2.80 14.36 -15.50
C ASP A 141 -3.28 15.80 -15.32
N THR A 142 -3.72 16.12 -14.11
CA THR A 142 -4.20 17.43 -13.72
C THR A 142 -3.48 17.94 -12.48
N THR A 143 -3.39 19.26 -12.30
CA THR A 143 -2.80 19.85 -11.09
C THR A 143 -3.55 19.41 -9.82
N ALA A 144 -4.88 19.28 -9.89
CA ALA A 144 -5.69 18.81 -8.76
C ALA A 144 -5.35 17.38 -8.37
N ASN A 145 -5.22 16.48 -9.36
CA ASN A 145 -4.82 15.10 -9.11
C ASN A 145 -3.40 15.01 -8.55
N ASN A 146 -2.46 15.80 -9.04
CA ASN A 146 -1.10 15.82 -8.52
C ASN A 146 -1.04 16.26 -7.05
N SER A 147 -1.87 17.23 -6.65
CA SER A 147 -2.03 17.60 -5.23
C SER A 147 -2.62 16.45 -4.42
N TYR A 148 -3.69 15.84 -4.91
CA TYR A 148 -4.35 14.73 -4.23
C TYR A 148 -3.47 13.49 -4.09
N ILE A 149 -2.65 13.17 -5.08
CA ILE A 149 -1.62 12.11 -5.01
C ILE A 149 -0.67 12.36 -3.84
N ASN A 150 -0.19 13.60 -3.68
CA ASN A 150 0.70 13.94 -2.58
C ASN A 150 0.01 13.75 -1.22
N ASP A 151 -1.25 14.15 -1.10
CA ASP A 151 -2.02 13.95 0.12
C ASP A 151 -2.23 12.46 0.45
N LEU A 152 -2.47 11.63 -0.57
CA LEU A 152 -2.61 10.17 -0.37
C LEU A 152 -1.28 9.48 -0.01
N LEU A 153 -0.19 9.83 -0.70
CA LEU A 153 1.11 9.18 -0.51
C LEU A 153 1.81 9.63 0.77
N TYR A 154 1.63 10.88 1.18
CA TYR A 154 2.42 11.49 2.26
C TYR A 154 1.59 11.91 3.47
N SER A 155 0.29 11.61 3.50
CA SER A 155 -0.52 11.88 4.68
C SER A 155 0.00 11.07 5.87
N THR A 156 0.31 11.76 6.94
CA THR A 156 0.74 11.16 8.21
C THR A 156 -0.39 11.04 9.23
N SER A 157 -1.53 11.64 8.96
CA SER A 157 -2.70 11.54 9.83
C SER A 157 -4.00 11.53 9.04
N LYS A 158 -5.00 10.86 9.60
CA LYS A 158 -6.38 10.83 9.08
C LYS A 158 -7.37 10.87 10.23
N VAL A 159 -8.45 11.60 10.03
CA VAL A 159 -9.56 11.69 11.01
C VAL A 159 -10.74 10.89 10.48
N ARG A 160 -11.31 10.02 11.32
CA ARG A 160 -12.55 9.30 11.07
C ARG A 160 -13.41 9.28 12.34
N GLY A 161 -14.62 9.81 12.23
CA GLY A 161 -15.48 10.00 13.40
C GLY A 161 -14.80 10.93 14.42
N ASP A 162 -14.67 10.47 15.64
CA ASP A 162 -14.04 11.16 16.76
C ASP A 162 -12.58 10.73 17.01
N LYS A 163 -11.99 9.93 16.09
CA LYS A 163 -10.64 9.39 16.22
C LYS A 163 -9.69 10.01 15.19
N GLU A 164 -8.46 10.24 15.64
CA GLU A 164 -7.33 10.62 14.79
C GLU A 164 -6.34 9.47 14.71
N TYR A 165 -6.02 9.05 13.49
CA TYR A 165 -5.06 7.99 13.17
C TYR A 165 -3.76 8.64 12.74
N ILE A 166 -2.65 8.36 13.42
CA ILE A 166 -1.38 9.05 13.23
C ILE A 166 -0.26 8.06 12.97
N LEU A 167 0.47 8.26 11.86
CA LEU A 167 1.71 7.57 11.58
C LEU A 167 2.86 8.23 12.34
N GLN A 168 3.67 7.44 13.01
CA GLN A 168 4.85 7.93 13.71
C GLN A 168 5.98 6.92 13.68
N ASN A 169 7.18 7.40 14.00
CA ASN A 169 8.33 6.57 14.28
C ASN A 169 8.67 6.70 15.79
N ASN A 170 9.15 5.62 16.36
CA ASN A 170 9.64 5.59 17.74
C ASN A 170 10.90 4.69 17.80
N ILE A 171 11.85 4.93 16.89
CA ILE A 171 13.13 4.20 16.79
C ILE A 171 14.32 5.07 17.22
N GLY A 172 14.03 6.26 17.74
CA GLY A 172 15.00 7.25 18.23
C GLY A 172 15.21 8.40 17.25
N SER A 173 15.26 9.62 17.77
CA SER A 173 15.23 10.88 17.00
C SER A 173 16.21 10.95 15.83
N PHE A 174 17.40 10.38 15.99
CA PHE A 174 18.39 10.34 14.92
C PHE A 174 17.98 9.40 13.78
N LEU A 175 17.49 8.21 14.10
CA LEU A 175 17.06 7.22 13.08
C LEU A 175 15.72 7.62 12.47
N ASP A 176 14.83 8.24 13.22
CA ASP A 176 13.55 8.76 12.75
C ASP A 176 13.75 9.77 11.61
N PHE A 177 14.79 10.64 11.70
CA PHE A 177 15.12 11.61 10.66
C PHE A 177 15.51 10.95 9.32
N PHE A 178 16.11 9.76 9.34
CA PHE A 178 16.51 9.02 8.13
C PHE A 178 15.48 7.98 7.67
N ALA A 179 14.38 7.84 8.39
CA ALA A 179 13.34 6.89 8.04
C ALA A 179 12.50 7.39 6.84
N SER A 180 12.34 6.56 5.84
CA SER A 180 11.50 6.81 4.66
C SER A 180 10.09 6.20 4.76
N SER A 181 9.77 5.61 5.91
CA SER A 181 8.53 4.91 6.21
C SER A 181 8.27 4.95 7.71
N TYR A 182 7.07 4.55 8.13
CA TYR A 182 6.65 4.65 9.51
C TYR A 182 6.63 3.30 10.21
N SER A 183 6.96 3.32 11.50
CA SER A 183 7.04 2.11 12.32
C SER A 183 5.79 1.84 13.14
N GLN A 184 4.96 2.84 13.38
CA GLN A 184 3.74 2.74 14.18
C GLN A 184 2.56 3.46 13.54
N LEU A 185 1.37 2.91 13.76
CA LEU A 185 0.10 3.61 13.62
C LEU A 185 -0.55 3.71 15.01
N VAL A 186 -0.82 4.94 15.42
CA VAL A 186 -1.42 5.28 16.71
C VAL A 186 -2.80 5.86 16.47
N VAL A 187 -3.75 5.46 17.29
CA VAL A 187 -5.10 6.03 17.32
C VAL A 187 -5.24 6.88 18.56
N LYS A 188 -5.68 8.11 18.36
CA LYS A 188 -6.00 9.06 19.42
C LYS A 188 -7.51 9.31 19.41
N ASP A 189 -8.15 9.08 20.54
CA ASP A 189 -9.59 9.32 20.69
C ASP A 189 -9.90 10.78 21.10
N SER A 190 -11.20 11.11 21.21
CA SER A 190 -11.70 12.43 21.63
C SER A 190 -11.27 12.82 23.04
N ASN A 191 -10.93 11.87 23.91
CA ASN A 191 -10.45 12.11 25.29
C ASN A 191 -8.95 12.38 25.33
N GLY A 192 -8.25 12.20 24.18
CA GLY A 192 -6.81 12.32 24.08
C GLY A 192 -6.06 11.06 24.48
N GLU A 193 -6.75 9.95 24.75
CA GLU A 193 -6.13 8.67 25.00
C GLU A 193 -5.53 8.13 23.68
N THR A 194 -4.34 7.55 23.78
CA THR A 194 -3.62 7.02 22.63
C THR A 194 -3.45 5.52 22.73
N ASN A 195 -3.74 4.81 21.64
CA ASN A 195 -3.55 3.37 21.52
C ASN A 195 -2.73 3.04 20.27
N ILE A 196 -1.77 2.13 20.39
CA ILE A 196 -0.95 1.66 19.27
C ILE A 196 -1.65 0.46 18.64
N VAL A 197 -2.13 0.61 17.40
CA VAL A 197 -2.82 -0.47 16.67
C VAL A 197 -1.88 -1.24 15.75
N TYR A 198 -0.75 -0.66 15.39
CA TYR A 198 0.27 -1.31 14.58
C TYR A 198 1.66 -0.89 15.05
N ASP A 199 2.56 -1.86 15.25
CA ASP A 199 3.93 -1.61 15.70
C ASP A 199 4.93 -2.56 15.03
N VAL A 200 6.01 -1.97 14.50
CA VAL A 200 7.18 -2.66 13.95
C VAL A 200 8.49 -1.96 14.33
N ASN A 201 8.49 -1.18 15.42
CA ASN A 201 9.67 -0.44 15.88
C ASN A 201 10.91 -1.34 15.99
N SER A 202 10.80 -2.47 16.65
CA SER A 202 11.94 -3.38 16.87
C SER A 202 12.52 -3.90 15.56
N THR A 203 11.65 -4.28 14.61
CA THR A 203 12.06 -4.76 13.29
C THR A 203 12.72 -3.65 12.48
N MET A 204 12.11 -2.46 12.49
CA MET A 204 12.64 -1.30 11.77
C MET A 204 13.97 -0.84 12.34
N LEU A 205 14.09 -0.77 13.66
CA LEU A 205 15.33 -0.43 14.36
C LEU A 205 16.47 -1.39 13.99
N PHE A 206 16.20 -2.70 14.04
CA PHE A 206 17.20 -3.72 13.65
C PHE A 206 17.65 -3.54 12.20
N TYR A 207 16.71 -3.31 11.28
CA TYR A 207 17.00 -3.07 9.86
C TYR A 207 17.85 -1.81 9.67
N MET A 208 17.50 -0.71 10.33
CA MET A 208 18.22 0.57 10.23
C MET A 208 19.63 0.45 10.77
N ILE A 209 19.83 -0.19 11.93
CA ILE A 209 21.16 -0.45 12.50
C ILE A 209 22.00 -1.29 11.55
N THR A 210 21.44 -2.38 11.05
CA THR A 210 22.14 -3.29 10.12
C THR A 210 22.57 -2.56 8.85
N LYS A 211 21.67 -1.78 8.24
CA LYS A 211 21.96 -0.96 7.07
C LYS A 211 23.09 0.06 7.35
N THR A 212 23.06 0.72 8.49
CA THR A 212 24.07 1.69 8.91
C THR A 212 25.44 1.03 9.07
N VAL A 213 25.52 -0.12 9.75
CA VAL A 213 26.76 -0.86 9.95
C VAL A 213 27.36 -1.29 8.60
N ILE A 214 26.56 -1.85 7.69
CA ILE A 214 27.00 -2.23 6.36
C ILE A 214 27.52 -1.01 5.58
N THR A 215 26.83 0.12 5.64
CA THR A 215 27.25 1.35 4.96
C THR A 215 28.59 1.86 5.50
N ILE A 216 28.76 1.90 6.83
CA ILE A 216 30.03 2.31 7.46
C ILE A 216 31.17 1.38 7.03
N PHE A 217 30.92 0.07 7.04
CA PHE A 217 31.93 -0.91 6.61
C PHE A 217 32.36 -0.70 5.15
N PHE A 218 31.38 -0.49 4.26
CA PHE A 218 31.65 -0.22 2.84
C PHE A 218 32.45 1.06 2.64
N VAL A 219 32.03 2.16 3.25
CA VAL A 219 32.71 3.47 3.15
C VAL A 219 34.13 3.36 3.71
N SER A 220 34.34 2.72 4.85
CA SER A 220 35.65 2.51 5.44
C SER A 220 36.57 1.71 4.53
N THR A 221 36.06 0.67 3.88
CA THR A 221 36.83 -0.14 2.92
C THR A 221 37.27 0.69 1.70
N VAL A 222 36.37 1.52 1.16
CA VAL A 222 36.69 2.43 0.04
C VAL A 222 37.76 3.44 0.44
N ILE A 223 37.66 4.04 1.63
CA ILE A 223 38.66 5.00 2.14
C ILE A 223 40.04 4.32 2.27
N ILE A 224 40.11 3.12 2.87
CA ILE A 224 41.35 2.36 3.02
C ILE A 224 41.98 2.07 1.65
N PHE A 225 41.17 1.66 0.68
CA PHE A 225 41.63 1.40 -0.68
C PHE A 225 42.22 2.64 -1.35
N ILE A 226 41.56 3.79 -1.24
CA ILE A 226 42.04 5.08 -1.77
C ILE A 226 43.38 5.46 -1.11
N MET A 227 43.46 5.35 0.23
CA MET A 227 44.69 5.65 0.97
C MET A 227 45.85 4.75 0.56
N GLN A 228 45.62 3.45 0.36
CA GLN A 228 46.67 2.51 -0.11
C GLN A 228 47.16 2.88 -1.51
N LYS A 229 46.24 3.24 -2.43
CA LYS A 229 46.58 3.66 -3.79
C LYS A 229 47.42 4.96 -3.77
N ALA A 230 47.03 5.92 -2.96
CA ALA A 230 47.76 7.18 -2.81
C ALA A 230 49.18 6.97 -2.22
N ARG A 231 49.31 6.06 -1.25
CA ARG A 231 50.67 5.70 -0.70
C ARG A 231 51.56 5.03 -1.73
N LYS A 232 51.03 4.15 -2.59
CA LYS A 232 51.80 3.51 -3.66
C LYS A 232 52.26 4.52 -4.70
N ALA A 233 51.44 5.52 -5.04
CA ALA A 233 51.79 6.54 -6.00
C ALA A 233 52.88 7.52 -5.49
N LYS A 234 53.07 7.65 -4.18
CA LYS A 234 54.11 8.50 -3.56
C LYS A 234 55.44 7.81 -3.31
N LYS A 235 55.60 6.50 -3.54
CA LYS A 235 56.89 5.86 -3.47
C LYS A 235 57.69 6.28 -4.72
N PRO A 236 58.88 6.97 -4.56
CA PRO A 236 59.75 7.26 -5.69
C PRO A 236 60.20 5.95 -6.31
N ALA A 237 60.27 5.91 -7.65
CA ALA A 237 61.00 4.86 -8.35
C ALA A 237 62.43 4.96 -7.89
N ASN A 238 62.90 4.08 -7.03
CA ASN A 238 64.33 3.92 -6.76
C ASN A 238 64.90 3.22 -7.99
N ASP A 239 65.56 4.01 -8.82
CA ASP A 239 66.51 3.53 -9.80
C ASP A 239 67.78 2.98 -9.10
#